data_44bf49ab6784980b9f9a68169ec0dffe
#
_entry.id   44bf49ab6784980b9f9a68169ec0dffe
#
_cell.length_a   1.000
_cell.length_b   1.000
_cell.length_c   1.000
_cell.angle_alpha   90.00
_cell.angle_beta   90.00
_cell.angle_gamma   90.00
#
_symmetry.space_group_name_H-M   'P 1'
#
loop_
_entity.id
_entity.type
_entity.pdbx_description
1 polymer ?
#
loop_
_entity_poly.entity_id
_entity_poly.type
_entity_poly.pdbx_seq_one_letter_code
_entity_poly.pdbx_strand_id
1 'polypeptide(L)'
;MSARSETATKALRSVVTAALAIILIVLVWEGYKWTGQQTGGTWPGTGIELPVSTDDIIMPHASDIAAELVSDIRDGRSTLPLSVFLLKKAWFTLQEAAIGFFLGSVIGIGLAVLMLRWRVAERGLLPWINVSQTVPLIALAPIIVTWGRNQGLPDIVSISLISTYLTFFPVAVSALRGLQSPDSAHVELMRSYAAPWRTTLFKLRLPAARPYLFPAFKIAATLSVVGAIVGEISIGTKTGLGRAILEFAQRYAVWPERLYASVVGAAVLGLFVFGMISLAERLVLRRTDEVVA
;
A
#
# COMPACT_ATOMS: atom_id res chain seq x y z
N MET A 1 -29.41 -21.66 9.46
CA MET A 1 -28.33 -21.56 10.46
C MET A 1 -26.91 -21.84 9.89
N SER A 2 -26.77 -22.41 8.69
CA SER A 2 -25.45 -22.84 8.13
C SER A 2 -24.55 -21.72 7.55
N ALA A 3 -25.10 -20.72 6.89
CA ALA A 3 -24.30 -19.70 6.22
C ALA A 3 -23.52 -18.74 7.17
N ARG A 4 -24.05 -18.47 8.36
CA ARG A 4 -23.35 -17.67 9.38
C ARG A 4 -22.18 -18.43 10.03
N SER A 5 -22.30 -19.76 10.19
CA SER A 5 -21.21 -20.58 10.73
C SER A 5 -20.05 -20.74 9.75
N GLU A 6 -20.31 -20.87 8.47
CA GLU A 6 -19.25 -20.94 7.44
C GLU A 6 -18.48 -19.64 7.29
N THR A 7 -19.17 -18.49 7.38
CA THR A 7 -18.49 -17.18 7.33
C THR A 7 -17.62 -16.94 8.57
N ALA A 8 -18.09 -17.34 9.75
CA ALA A 8 -17.31 -17.25 10.99
C ALA A 8 -16.07 -18.16 10.93
N THR A 9 -16.22 -19.38 10.41
CA THR A 9 -15.11 -20.34 10.26
C THR A 9 -14.06 -19.85 9.26
N LYS A 10 -14.48 -19.26 8.13
CA LYS A 10 -13.57 -18.65 7.15
C LYS A 10 -12.81 -17.45 7.73
N ALA A 11 -13.50 -16.59 8.49
CA ALA A 11 -12.88 -15.47 9.16
C ALA A 11 -11.86 -15.93 10.22
N LEU A 12 -12.24 -16.92 11.04
CA LEU A 12 -11.34 -17.50 12.04
C LEU A 12 -10.10 -18.13 11.40
N ARG A 13 -10.27 -18.90 10.33
CA ARG A 13 -9.11 -19.46 9.58
C ARG A 13 -8.20 -18.37 9.05
N SER A 14 -8.73 -17.28 8.50
CA SER A 14 -7.93 -16.16 8.00
C SER A 14 -7.13 -15.50 9.12
N VAL A 15 -7.74 -15.28 10.30
CA VAL A 15 -7.05 -14.70 11.46
C VAL A 15 -5.97 -15.65 11.97
N VAL A 16 -6.28 -16.93 12.10
CA VAL A 16 -5.31 -17.95 12.52
C VAL A 16 -4.12 -18.05 11.55
N THR A 17 -4.40 -18.04 10.23
CA THR A 17 -3.33 -18.08 9.22
C THR A 17 -2.46 -16.85 9.28
N ALA A 18 -3.04 -15.66 9.47
CA ALA A 18 -2.27 -14.42 9.63
C ALA A 18 -1.43 -14.45 10.91
N ALA A 19 -1.99 -14.90 12.04
CA ALA A 19 -1.26 -15.05 13.29
C ALA A 19 -0.10 -16.05 13.16
N LEU A 20 -0.33 -17.20 12.54
CA LEU A 20 0.72 -18.20 12.28
C LEU A 20 1.82 -17.65 11.37
N ALA A 21 1.47 -16.86 10.35
CA ALA A 21 2.47 -16.22 9.50
C ALA A 21 3.34 -15.21 10.28
N ILE A 22 2.74 -14.41 11.15
CA ILE A 22 3.49 -13.46 12.01
C ILE A 22 4.41 -14.24 12.96
N ILE A 23 3.87 -15.28 13.63
CA ILE A 23 4.67 -16.13 14.52
C ILE A 23 5.83 -16.76 13.77
N LEU A 24 5.60 -17.28 12.57
CA LEU A 24 6.66 -17.87 11.74
C LEU A 24 7.74 -16.84 11.39
N ILE A 25 7.37 -15.62 11.01
CA ILE A 25 8.33 -14.54 10.74
C ILE A 25 9.18 -14.24 11.98
N VAL A 26 8.54 -14.12 13.15
CA VAL A 26 9.26 -13.88 14.42
C VAL A 26 10.17 -15.05 14.76
N LEU A 27 9.72 -16.30 14.60
CA LEU A 27 10.55 -17.48 14.85
C LEU A 27 11.74 -17.58 13.91
N VAL A 28 11.56 -17.25 12.63
CA VAL A 28 12.67 -17.21 11.66
C VAL A 28 13.66 -16.11 12.03
N TRP A 29 13.17 -14.92 12.42
CA TRP A 29 14.01 -13.82 12.88
C TRP A 29 14.82 -14.19 14.11
N GLU A 30 14.17 -14.66 15.18
CA GLU A 30 14.85 -15.05 16.42
C GLU A 30 15.76 -16.28 16.22
N GLY A 31 15.34 -17.26 15.41
CA GLY A 31 16.13 -18.45 15.09
C GLY A 31 17.40 -18.12 14.30
N TYR A 32 17.32 -17.18 13.35
CA TYR A 32 18.50 -16.69 12.62
C TYR A 32 19.46 -15.96 13.57
N LYS A 33 18.94 -15.09 14.43
CA LYS A 33 19.71 -14.34 15.42
C LYS A 33 20.40 -15.29 16.41
N TRP A 34 19.65 -16.25 16.96
CA TRP A 34 20.17 -17.24 17.88
C TRP A 34 21.32 -18.08 17.27
N THR A 35 21.14 -18.55 16.02
CA THR A 35 22.17 -19.27 15.29
C THR A 35 23.44 -18.44 15.11
N GLY A 36 23.31 -17.18 14.70
CA GLY A 36 24.49 -16.33 14.52
C GLY A 36 25.23 -16.00 15.81
N GLN A 37 24.49 -15.80 16.89
CA GLN A 37 25.11 -15.59 18.23
C GLN A 37 25.86 -16.83 18.74
N GLN A 38 25.34 -18.05 18.50
CA GLN A 38 26.00 -19.31 18.90
C GLN A 38 27.21 -19.65 18.04
N THR A 39 27.21 -19.28 16.77
CA THR A 39 28.26 -19.63 15.81
C THR A 39 29.28 -18.52 15.56
N GLY A 40 29.19 -17.41 16.30
CA GLY A 40 30.08 -16.26 16.10
C GLY A 40 29.93 -15.59 14.72
N GLY A 41 28.68 -15.56 14.17
CA GLY A 41 28.37 -14.93 12.89
C GLY A 41 28.65 -15.77 11.64
N THR A 42 28.84 -17.10 11.81
CA THR A 42 29.08 -18.02 10.69
C THR A 42 27.99 -19.09 10.57
N TRP A 43 27.82 -19.67 9.38
CA TRP A 43 26.91 -20.81 9.18
C TRP A 43 27.44 -22.04 9.92
N PRO A 44 26.60 -22.78 10.68
CA PRO A 44 27.02 -23.96 11.41
C PRO A 44 27.75 -24.97 10.52
N GLY A 45 28.98 -25.33 10.90
CA GLY A 45 29.77 -26.36 10.20
C GLY A 45 30.43 -25.96 8.87
N THR A 46 30.23 -24.73 8.36
CA THR A 46 30.81 -24.32 7.08
C THR A 46 31.87 -23.23 7.18
N GLY A 47 31.90 -22.45 8.29
CA GLY A 47 32.79 -21.29 8.42
C GLY A 47 32.51 -20.12 7.50
N ILE A 48 31.39 -20.15 6.74
CA ILE A 48 30.96 -19.08 5.87
C ILE A 48 30.25 -18.02 6.74
N GLU A 49 30.61 -16.75 6.61
CA GLU A 49 29.97 -15.65 7.33
C GLU A 49 28.47 -15.54 6.99
N LEU A 50 27.66 -15.23 7.99
CA LEU A 50 26.25 -14.95 7.80
C LEU A 50 26.08 -13.64 7.00
N PRO A 51 25.13 -13.57 6.05
CA PRO A 51 24.91 -12.39 5.21
C PRO A 51 24.48 -11.15 5.98
N VAL A 52 23.91 -11.30 7.18
CA VAL A 52 23.52 -10.21 8.07
C VAL A 52 24.10 -10.47 9.45
N SER A 53 24.75 -9.47 10.03
CA SER A 53 25.25 -9.56 11.41
C SER A 53 24.07 -9.70 12.38
N THR A 54 24.25 -10.55 13.38
CA THR A 54 23.28 -10.85 14.43
C THR A 54 23.47 -10.01 15.69
N ASP A 55 24.31 -8.96 15.62
CA ASP A 55 24.50 -8.01 16.71
C ASP A 55 23.19 -7.28 17.03
N ASP A 56 22.98 -6.98 18.31
CA ASP A 56 21.74 -6.33 18.78
C ASP A 56 21.51 -4.96 18.12
N ILE A 57 22.57 -4.26 17.73
CA ILE A 57 22.45 -3.01 16.98
C ILE A 57 21.87 -3.23 15.59
N ILE A 58 22.28 -4.28 14.88
CA ILE A 58 21.85 -4.56 13.51
C ILE A 58 20.53 -5.35 13.49
N MET A 59 20.35 -6.24 14.45
CA MET A 59 19.22 -7.14 14.53
C MET A 59 18.70 -7.22 15.97
N PRO A 60 17.93 -6.24 16.46
CA PRO A 60 17.37 -6.26 17.81
C PRO A 60 16.39 -7.43 17.97
N HIS A 61 16.16 -7.88 19.20
CA HIS A 61 15.16 -8.91 19.49
C HIS A 61 13.74 -8.38 19.22
N ALA A 62 12.86 -9.25 18.76
CA ALA A 62 11.44 -8.88 18.53
C ALA A 62 10.76 -8.43 19.84
N SER A 63 11.18 -8.99 20.99
CA SER A 63 10.75 -8.57 22.33
C SER A 63 11.12 -7.11 22.63
N ASP A 64 12.32 -6.70 22.24
CA ASP A 64 12.84 -5.35 22.52
C ASP A 64 12.13 -4.31 21.66
N ILE A 65 11.87 -4.65 20.38
CA ILE A 65 11.03 -3.83 19.49
C ILE A 65 9.62 -3.67 20.08
N ALA A 66 9.05 -4.75 20.63
CA ALA A 66 7.72 -4.70 21.24
C ALA A 66 7.70 -3.89 22.55
N ALA A 67 8.74 -4.04 23.37
CA ALA A 67 8.90 -3.29 24.62
C ALA A 67 9.10 -1.80 24.35
N GLU A 68 9.85 -1.44 23.27
CA GLU A 68 10.09 -0.06 22.90
C GLU A 68 8.80 0.67 22.45
N LEU A 69 7.80 -0.04 21.92
CA LEU A 69 6.50 0.56 21.60
C LEU A 69 5.78 1.17 22.81
N VAL A 70 6.08 0.72 24.00
CA VAL A 70 5.48 1.23 25.24
C VAL A 70 6.42 2.25 25.92
N SER A 71 7.69 2.32 25.49
CA SER A 71 8.67 3.27 26.01
C SER A 71 8.27 4.72 25.69
N ASP A 72 8.65 5.62 26.60
CA ASP A 72 8.36 7.03 26.45
C ASP A 72 9.32 7.72 25.47
N ILE A 73 8.78 8.47 24.54
CA ILE A 73 9.52 9.34 23.63
C ILE A 73 9.09 10.81 23.85
N ARG A 74 10.06 11.71 23.75
CA ARG A 74 9.78 13.15 23.79
C ARG A 74 9.33 13.65 22.41
N ASP A 75 8.09 14.15 22.34
CA ASP A 75 7.50 14.82 21.16
C ASP A 75 7.28 16.30 21.48
N GLY A 76 8.25 17.13 21.14
CA GLY A 76 8.26 18.53 21.50
C GLY A 76 8.31 18.76 23.02
N ARG A 77 7.21 19.28 23.59
CA ARG A 77 7.07 19.52 25.04
C ARG A 77 6.37 18.39 25.79
N SER A 78 5.83 17.40 25.08
CA SER A 78 5.11 16.26 25.67
C SER A 78 5.96 14.99 25.64
N THR A 79 5.76 14.14 26.64
CA THR A 79 6.29 12.80 26.68
C THR A 79 5.13 11.84 26.39
N LEU A 80 5.32 10.93 25.44
CA LEU A 80 4.29 10.02 24.95
C LEU A 80 4.90 8.63 24.75
N PRO A 81 4.13 7.55 24.91
CA PRO A 81 4.54 6.23 24.44
C PRO A 81 4.85 6.26 22.92
N LEU A 82 5.90 5.50 22.50
CA LEU A 82 6.30 5.43 21.10
C LEU A 82 5.15 5.00 20.20
N SER A 83 4.30 4.07 20.66
CA SER A 83 3.10 3.64 19.91
C SER A 83 2.15 4.79 19.59
N VAL A 84 1.89 5.68 20.55
CA VAL A 84 1.03 6.86 20.37
C VAL A 84 1.70 7.88 19.43
N PHE A 85 3.02 8.06 19.56
CA PHE A 85 3.79 8.88 18.63
C PHE A 85 3.69 8.38 17.19
N LEU A 86 3.92 7.07 16.97
CA LEU A 86 3.82 6.44 15.65
C LEU A 86 2.39 6.49 15.10
N LEU A 87 1.36 6.35 15.94
CA LEU A 87 -0.03 6.45 15.51
C LEU A 87 -0.36 7.87 15.02
N LYS A 88 0.12 8.91 15.71
CA LYS A 88 -0.01 10.28 15.24
C LYS A 88 0.68 10.51 13.89
N LYS A 89 1.90 9.96 13.73
CA LYS A 89 2.64 10.03 12.47
C LYS A 89 1.90 9.27 11.36
N ALA A 90 1.38 8.08 11.65
CA ALA A 90 0.59 7.27 10.72
C ALA A 90 -0.67 8.00 10.23
N TRP A 91 -1.30 8.81 11.07
CA TRP A 91 -2.46 9.60 10.67
C TRP A 91 -2.15 10.61 9.56
N PHE A 92 -1.00 11.29 9.62
CA PHE A 92 -0.57 12.20 8.55
C PHE A 92 -0.27 11.45 7.26
N THR A 93 0.51 10.37 7.34
CA THR A 93 0.79 9.50 6.18
C THR A 93 -0.49 8.94 5.56
N LEU A 94 -1.48 8.56 6.39
CA LEU A 94 -2.78 8.08 5.92
C LEU A 94 -3.53 9.14 5.12
N GLN A 95 -3.53 10.40 5.58
CA GLN A 95 -4.18 11.51 4.86
C GLN A 95 -3.56 11.73 3.48
N GLU A 96 -2.22 11.77 3.42
CA GLU A 96 -1.46 11.94 2.17
C GLU A 96 -1.70 10.76 1.22
N ALA A 97 -1.65 9.54 1.73
CA ALA A 97 -1.93 8.33 0.98
C ALA A 97 -3.39 8.28 0.48
N ALA A 98 -4.36 8.67 1.31
CA ALA A 98 -5.78 8.67 0.94
C ALA A 98 -6.07 9.67 -0.19
N ILE A 99 -5.52 10.88 -0.12
CA ILE A 99 -5.64 11.88 -1.19
C ILE A 99 -5.01 11.33 -2.48
N GLY A 100 -3.78 10.79 -2.39
CA GLY A 100 -3.09 10.22 -3.53
C GLY A 100 -3.81 9.02 -4.14
N PHE A 101 -4.34 8.13 -3.30
CA PHE A 101 -5.16 6.99 -3.73
C PHE A 101 -6.41 7.45 -4.49
N PHE A 102 -7.14 8.42 -3.95
CA PHE A 102 -8.35 8.92 -4.58
C PHE A 102 -8.05 9.57 -5.93
N LEU A 103 -7.09 10.50 -5.96
CA LEU A 103 -6.70 11.19 -7.21
C LEU A 103 -6.17 10.21 -8.25
N GLY A 104 -5.27 9.29 -7.86
CA GLY A 104 -4.73 8.28 -8.75
C GLY A 104 -5.80 7.33 -9.29
N SER A 105 -6.78 6.95 -8.46
CA SER A 105 -7.91 6.13 -8.89
C SER A 105 -8.79 6.87 -9.90
N VAL A 106 -9.11 8.14 -9.66
CA VAL A 106 -9.90 8.96 -10.59
C VAL A 106 -9.17 9.13 -11.93
N ILE A 107 -7.88 9.46 -11.89
CA ILE A 107 -7.04 9.60 -13.09
C ILE A 107 -6.94 8.25 -13.82
N GLY A 108 -6.66 7.15 -13.10
CA GLY A 108 -6.52 5.82 -13.68
C GLY A 108 -7.80 5.35 -14.37
N ILE A 109 -8.96 5.47 -13.71
CA ILE A 109 -10.27 5.15 -14.32
C ILE A 109 -10.56 6.08 -15.51
N GLY A 110 -10.29 7.37 -15.38
CA GLY A 110 -10.47 8.35 -16.46
C GLY A 110 -9.65 7.98 -17.70
N LEU A 111 -8.37 7.63 -17.52
CA LEU A 111 -7.51 7.16 -18.61
C LEU A 111 -8.03 5.86 -19.24
N ALA A 112 -8.49 4.90 -18.42
CA ALA A 112 -9.08 3.65 -18.91
C ALA A 112 -10.33 3.90 -19.77
N VAL A 113 -11.23 4.79 -19.34
CA VAL A 113 -12.41 5.19 -20.10
C VAL A 113 -12.04 5.90 -21.39
N LEU A 114 -11.01 6.76 -21.34
CA LEU A 114 -10.47 7.44 -22.54
C LEU A 114 -9.93 6.43 -23.56
N MET A 115 -9.09 5.49 -23.11
CA MET A 115 -8.52 4.42 -23.92
C MET A 115 -9.60 3.49 -24.49
N LEU A 116 -10.60 3.14 -23.69
CA LEU A 116 -11.76 2.36 -24.15
C LEU A 116 -12.53 3.06 -25.27
N ARG A 117 -12.66 4.39 -25.20
CA ARG A 117 -13.43 5.18 -26.17
C ARG A 117 -12.72 5.32 -27.52
N TRP A 118 -11.39 5.45 -27.51
CA TRP A 118 -10.58 5.69 -28.70
C TRP A 118 -9.38 4.74 -28.77
N ARG A 119 -9.39 3.86 -29.78
CA ARG A 119 -8.26 2.94 -30.01
C ARG A 119 -6.92 3.63 -30.21
N VAL A 120 -6.94 4.86 -30.74
CA VAL A 120 -5.72 5.68 -30.91
C VAL A 120 -5.16 6.06 -29.53
N ALA A 121 -6.03 6.45 -28.59
CA ALA A 121 -5.63 6.75 -27.22
C ALA A 121 -5.06 5.50 -26.51
N GLU A 122 -5.68 4.33 -26.71
CA GLU A 122 -5.18 3.07 -26.14
C GLU A 122 -3.76 2.76 -26.66
N ARG A 123 -3.57 2.77 -27.98
CA ARG A 123 -2.27 2.47 -28.60
C ARG A 123 -1.20 3.52 -28.28
N GLY A 124 -1.60 4.78 -28.11
CA GLY A 124 -0.68 5.87 -27.77
C GLY A 124 -0.33 5.94 -26.29
N LEU A 125 -1.30 5.83 -25.38
CA LEU A 125 -1.09 6.04 -23.94
C LEU A 125 -0.59 4.79 -23.22
N LEU A 126 -1.05 3.59 -23.57
CA LEU A 126 -0.72 2.36 -22.85
C LEU A 126 0.79 2.10 -22.76
N PRO A 127 1.60 2.26 -23.84
CA PRO A 127 3.06 2.13 -23.74
C PRO A 127 3.67 3.13 -22.74
N TRP A 128 3.23 4.39 -22.74
CA TRP A 128 3.74 5.42 -21.83
C TRP A 128 3.33 5.15 -20.38
N ILE A 129 2.10 4.67 -20.15
CA ILE A 129 1.65 4.25 -18.83
C ILE A 129 2.56 3.10 -18.30
N ASN A 130 2.92 2.12 -19.13
CA ASN A 130 3.81 1.05 -18.75
C ASN A 130 5.24 1.55 -18.49
N VAL A 131 5.79 2.40 -19.35
CA VAL A 131 7.14 2.98 -19.21
C VAL A 131 7.23 3.86 -17.97
N SER A 132 6.15 4.56 -17.57
CA SER A 132 6.17 5.39 -16.37
C SER A 132 6.58 4.62 -15.10
N GLN A 133 6.31 3.31 -15.05
CA GLN A 133 6.69 2.47 -13.90
C GLN A 133 8.18 2.12 -13.85
N THR A 134 8.92 2.32 -14.93
CA THR A 134 10.37 2.08 -14.94
C THR A 134 11.17 3.23 -14.32
N VAL A 135 10.53 4.38 -14.11
CA VAL A 135 11.21 5.55 -13.52
C VAL A 135 11.36 5.33 -12.00
N PRO A 136 12.58 5.40 -11.46
CA PRO A 136 12.83 5.23 -10.04
C PRO A 136 12.11 6.30 -9.23
N LEU A 137 11.14 5.88 -8.39
CA LEU A 137 10.36 6.81 -7.57
C LEU A 137 11.22 7.68 -6.67
N ILE A 138 12.28 7.09 -6.10
CA ILE A 138 13.18 7.79 -5.18
C ILE A 138 13.89 8.98 -5.85
N ALA A 139 14.08 8.94 -7.18
CA ALA A 139 14.63 10.03 -7.94
C ALA A 139 13.59 11.11 -8.29
N LEU A 140 12.32 10.68 -8.51
CA LEU A 140 11.22 11.61 -8.83
C LEU A 140 10.70 12.37 -7.61
N ALA A 141 10.68 11.74 -6.46
CA ALA A 141 10.07 12.30 -5.27
C ALA A 141 10.62 13.69 -4.87
N PRO A 142 11.95 13.91 -4.80
CA PRO A 142 12.51 15.23 -4.51
C PRO A 142 12.12 16.29 -5.55
N ILE A 143 12.05 15.89 -6.84
CA ILE A 143 11.70 16.80 -7.94
C ILE A 143 10.26 17.29 -7.81
N ILE A 144 9.32 16.35 -7.63
CA ILE A 144 7.88 16.65 -7.50
C ILE A 144 7.63 17.59 -6.31
N VAL A 145 8.32 17.33 -5.20
CA VAL A 145 8.11 18.13 -4.00
C VAL A 145 8.76 19.49 -4.08
N THR A 146 9.99 19.57 -4.60
CA THR A 146 10.65 20.88 -4.81
C THR A 146 9.81 21.72 -5.77
N TRP A 147 9.29 21.11 -6.83
CA TRP A 147 8.39 21.78 -7.76
C TRP A 147 7.11 22.27 -7.05
N GLY A 148 6.45 21.41 -6.26
CA GLY A 148 5.25 21.77 -5.51
C GLY A 148 5.48 22.92 -4.55
N ARG A 149 6.57 22.89 -3.79
CA ARG A 149 6.95 23.99 -2.87
C ARG A 149 7.21 25.30 -3.61
N ASN A 150 7.87 25.25 -4.77
CA ASN A 150 8.11 26.43 -5.60
C ASN A 150 6.80 27.02 -6.15
N GLN A 151 5.74 26.22 -6.29
CA GLN A 151 4.40 26.68 -6.64
C GLN A 151 3.57 27.10 -5.41
N GLY A 152 4.14 27.07 -4.21
CA GLY A 152 3.43 27.41 -2.97
C GLY A 152 2.45 26.32 -2.50
N LEU A 153 2.55 25.09 -3.00
CA LEU A 153 1.68 23.99 -2.57
C LEU A 153 2.08 23.52 -1.16
N PRO A 154 1.10 23.21 -0.30
CA PRO A 154 1.36 22.57 0.98
C PRO A 154 2.07 21.21 0.80
N ASP A 155 2.91 20.83 1.77
CA ASP A 155 3.64 19.56 1.75
C ASP A 155 2.71 18.35 1.54
N ILE A 156 1.54 18.34 2.18
CA ILE A 156 0.54 17.28 2.03
C ILE A 156 0.12 17.08 0.56
N VAL A 157 -0.05 18.16 -0.21
CA VAL A 157 -0.42 18.07 -1.63
C VAL A 157 0.74 17.53 -2.46
N SER A 158 1.95 18.04 -2.23
CA SER A 158 3.15 17.61 -2.94
C SER A 158 3.45 16.13 -2.73
N ILE A 159 3.30 15.62 -1.50
CA ILE A 159 3.46 14.20 -1.17
C ILE A 159 2.33 13.37 -1.80
N SER A 160 1.09 13.87 -1.74
CA SER A 160 -0.05 13.18 -2.35
C SER A 160 0.11 13.02 -3.87
N LEU A 161 0.82 13.92 -4.56
CA LEU A 161 1.13 13.75 -5.99
C LEU A 161 2.03 12.53 -6.25
N ILE A 162 2.98 12.24 -5.35
CA ILE A 162 3.83 11.05 -5.43
C ILE A 162 2.99 9.79 -5.23
N SER A 163 2.10 9.80 -4.22
CA SER A 163 1.14 8.71 -3.99
C SER A 163 0.21 8.52 -5.19
N THR A 164 -0.27 9.61 -5.81
CA THR A 164 -1.07 9.61 -7.04
C THR A 164 -0.33 8.92 -8.18
N TYR A 165 0.96 9.25 -8.36
CA TYR A 165 1.80 8.67 -9.40
C TYR A 165 1.94 7.14 -9.27
N LEU A 166 2.07 6.60 -8.06
CA LEU A 166 2.12 5.15 -7.87
C LEU A 166 0.77 4.47 -8.03
N THR A 167 -0.32 5.18 -7.74
CA THR A 167 -1.68 4.64 -7.70
C THR A 167 -2.32 4.56 -9.09
N PHE A 168 -2.09 5.56 -9.97
CA PHE A 168 -2.85 5.66 -11.23
C PHE A 168 -2.59 4.47 -12.17
N PHE A 169 -1.38 3.94 -12.20
CA PHE A 169 -1.00 2.87 -13.13
C PHE A 169 -1.79 1.56 -12.91
N PRO A 170 -1.73 0.91 -11.72
CA PRO A 170 -2.44 -0.34 -11.51
C PRO A 170 -3.95 -0.19 -11.71
N VAL A 171 -4.49 0.99 -11.37
CA VAL A 171 -5.90 1.29 -11.59
C VAL A 171 -6.21 1.46 -13.08
N ALA A 172 -5.40 2.20 -13.84
CA ALA A 172 -5.64 2.45 -15.27
C ALA A 172 -5.62 1.13 -16.07
N VAL A 173 -4.60 0.29 -15.86
CA VAL A 173 -4.45 -0.97 -16.58
C VAL A 173 -5.55 -1.96 -16.24
N SER A 174 -5.86 -2.11 -14.95
CA SER A 174 -6.90 -3.05 -14.50
C SER A 174 -8.30 -2.57 -14.86
N ALA A 175 -8.55 -1.25 -14.76
CA ALA A 175 -9.82 -0.67 -15.20
C ALA A 175 -10.03 -0.87 -16.70
N LEU A 176 -9.01 -0.66 -17.53
CA LEU A 176 -9.11 -0.90 -18.97
C LEU A 176 -9.47 -2.35 -19.27
N ARG A 177 -8.75 -3.31 -18.66
CA ARG A 177 -9.05 -4.75 -18.80
C ARG A 177 -10.46 -5.08 -18.35
N GLY A 178 -10.89 -4.55 -17.22
CA GLY A 178 -12.23 -4.75 -16.70
C GLY A 178 -13.33 -4.14 -17.58
N LEU A 179 -13.12 -2.95 -18.14
CA LEU A 179 -14.05 -2.31 -19.06
C LEU A 179 -14.12 -3.02 -20.42
N GLN A 180 -13.09 -3.76 -20.79
CA GLN A 180 -13.03 -4.60 -22.01
C GLN A 180 -13.55 -6.02 -21.79
N SER A 181 -13.81 -6.44 -20.55
CA SER A 181 -14.20 -7.81 -20.19
C SER A 181 -15.58 -8.30 -20.65
N PRO A 182 -16.60 -7.44 -20.90
CA PRO A 182 -17.90 -7.91 -21.36
C PRO A 182 -17.80 -8.68 -22.66
N ASP A 183 -18.53 -9.81 -22.72
CA ASP A 183 -18.64 -10.64 -23.91
C ASP A 183 -19.17 -9.82 -25.12
N SER A 184 -18.66 -10.18 -26.31
CA SER A 184 -19.07 -9.52 -27.57
C SER A 184 -20.58 -9.58 -27.79
N ALA A 185 -21.22 -10.69 -27.42
CA ALA A 185 -22.68 -10.85 -27.52
C ALA A 185 -23.45 -9.79 -26.73
N HIS A 186 -23.01 -9.48 -25.49
CA HIS A 186 -23.65 -8.43 -24.69
C HIS A 186 -23.43 -7.03 -25.27
N VAL A 187 -22.25 -6.78 -25.85
CA VAL A 187 -21.95 -5.51 -26.50
C VAL A 187 -22.79 -5.34 -27.79
N GLU A 188 -22.96 -6.44 -28.57
CA GLU A 188 -23.81 -6.43 -29.77
C GLU A 188 -25.28 -6.25 -29.43
N LEU A 189 -25.75 -6.87 -28.34
CA LEU A 189 -27.11 -6.66 -27.84
C LEU A 189 -27.36 -5.19 -27.51
N MET A 190 -26.42 -4.52 -26.85
CA MET A 190 -26.53 -3.08 -26.57
C MET A 190 -26.58 -2.25 -27.85
N ARG A 191 -25.87 -2.67 -28.89
CA ARG A 191 -25.92 -2.02 -30.23
C ARG A 191 -27.24 -2.26 -30.94
N SER A 192 -27.82 -3.45 -30.88
CA SER A 192 -29.09 -3.77 -31.48
C SER A 192 -30.26 -2.94 -30.91
N TYR A 193 -30.16 -2.57 -29.63
CA TYR A 193 -31.05 -1.62 -28.98
C TYR A 193 -30.69 -0.15 -29.23
N ALA A 194 -29.75 0.15 -30.14
CA ALA A 194 -29.24 1.49 -30.40
C ALA A 194 -28.83 2.25 -29.11
N ALA A 195 -28.36 1.51 -28.09
CA ALA A 195 -27.99 2.11 -26.81
C ALA A 195 -26.78 3.06 -26.96
N PRO A 196 -26.88 4.30 -26.46
CA PRO A 196 -25.79 5.26 -26.55
C PRO A 196 -24.58 4.76 -25.76
N TRP A 197 -23.39 5.21 -26.15
CA TRP A 197 -22.13 4.78 -25.54
C TRP A 197 -22.12 4.94 -23.99
N ARG A 198 -22.71 6.03 -23.48
CA ARG A 198 -22.82 6.25 -22.03
C ARG A 198 -23.62 5.15 -21.34
N THR A 199 -24.74 4.73 -21.93
CA THR A 199 -25.57 3.63 -21.38
C THR A 199 -24.80 2.33 -21.37
N THR A 200 -24.08 2.00 -22.45
CA THR A 200 -23.21 0.81 -22.50
C THR A 200 -22.09 0.88 -21.47
N LEU A 201 -21.49 2.06 -21.26
CA LEU A 201 -20.45 2.23 -20.24
C LEU A 201 -20.99 2.00 -18.83
N PHE A 202 -22.06 2.69 -18.43
CA PHE A 202 -22.55 2.67 -17.05
C PHE A 202 -23.35 1.41 -16.72
N LYS A 203 -24.12 0.85 -17.68
CA LYS A 203 -24.99 -0.31 -17.43
C LYS A 203 -24.34 -1.67 -17.73
N LEU A 204 -23.33 -1.74 -18.59
CA LEU A 204 -22.68 -2.99 -18.96
C LEU A 204 -21.21 -3.01 -18.50
N ARG A 205 -20.37 -2.06 -18.95
CA ARG A 205 -18.93 -2.14 -18.83
C ARG A 205 -18.42 -1.84 -17.41
N LEU A 206 -18.93 -0.81 -16.75
CA LEU A 206 -18.54 -0.47 -15.36
C LEU A 206 -18.96 -1.55 -14.35
N PRO A 207 -20.18 -2.11 -14.38
CA PRO A 207 -20.52 -3.26 -13.54
C PRO A 207 -19.63 -4.48 -13.79
N ALA A 208 -19.34 -4.81 -15.05
CA ALA A 208 -18.44 -5.91 -15.40
C ALA A 208 -16.99 -5.67 -14.99
N ALA A 209 -16.56 -4.41 -14.87
CA ALA A 209 -15.21 -4.07 -14.43
C ALA A 209 -14.98 -4.22 -12.91
N ARG A 210 -16.02 -4.30 -12.07
CA ARG A 210 -15.90 -4.37 -10.61
C ARG A 210 -14.92 -5.43 -10.11
N PRO A 211 -14.98 -6.71 -10.57
CA PRO A 211 -14.07 -7.74 -10.09
C PRO A 211 -12.60 -7.49 -10.48
N TYR A 212 -12.33 -6.64 -11.47
CA TYR A 212 -10.99 -6.21 -11.86
C TYR A 212 -10.51 -4.99 -11.07
N LEU A 213 -11.44 -4.10 -10.68
CA LEU A 213 -11.13 -2.86 -9.98
C LEU A 213 -10.74 -3.11 -8.52
N PHE A 214 -11.41 -4.02 -7.79
CA PHE A 214 -11.12 -4.22 -6.38
C PHE A 214 -9.71 -4.76 -6.12
N PRO A 215 -9.20 -5.79 -6.83
CA PRO A 215 -7.79 -6.18 -6.72
C PRO A 215 -6.83 -5.03 -7.04
N ALA A 216 -7.13 -4.22 -8.07
CA ALA A 216 -6.33 -3.06 -8.41
C ALA A 216 -6.32 -2.01 -7.30
N PHE A 217 -7.47 -1.72 -6.69
CA PHE A 217 -7.57 -0.79 -5.56
C PHE A 217 -6.80 -1.27 -4.33
N LYS A 218 -6.74 -2.57 -4.05
CA LYS A 218 -5.92 -3.11 -2.96
C LYS A 218 -4.43 -2.83 -3.20
N ILE A 219 -3.95 -3.11 -4.41
CA ILE A 219 -2.56 -2.82 -4.79
C ILE A 219 -2.31 -1.31 -4.77
N ALA A 220 -3.17 -0.53 -5.36
CA ALA A 220 -3.06 0.93 -5.42
C ALA A 220 -3.06 1.57 -4.03
N ALA A 221 -3.89 1.07 -3.11
CA ALA A 221 -3.97 1.55 -1.74
C ALA A 221 -2.68 1.28 -0.94
N THR A 222 -2.07 0.12 -1.10
CA THR A 222 -0.75 -0.15 -0.48
C THR A 222 0.36 0.69 -1.13
N LEU A 223 0.35 0.84 -2.45
CA LEU A 223 1.29 1.70 -3.17
C LEU A 223 1.14 3.18 -2.81
N SER A 224 -0.07 3.65 -2.48
CA SER A 224 -0.26 5.03 -2.03
C SER A 224 0.41 5.30 -0.69
N VAL A 225 0.39 4.34 0.24
CA VAL A 225 1.12 4.43 1.51
C VAL A 225 2.64 4.46 1.27
N VAL A 226 3.14 3.59 0.38
CA VAL A 226 4.57 3.60 0.00
C VAL A 226 4.95 4.94 -0.61
N GLY A 227 4.12 5.49 -1.50
CA GLY A 227 4.34 6.80 -2.12
C GLY A 227 4.39 7.95 -1.10
N ALA A 228 3.49 7.93 -0.12
CA ALA A 228 3.48 8.92 0.96
C ALA A 228 4.77 8.84 1.79
N ILE A 229 5.15 7.64 2.24
CA ILE A 229 6.38 7.42 3.04
C ILE A 229 7.63 7.87 2.26
N VAL A 230 7.75 7.50 0.99
CA VAL A 230 8.90 7.92 0.15
C VAL A 230 8.90 9.43 -0.03
N GLY A 231 7.75 10.05 -0.22
CA GLY A 231 7.61 11.50 -0.29
C GLY A 231 8.05 12.19 1.00
N GLU A 232 7.59 11.73 2.16
CA GLU A 232 7.95 12.26 3.48
C GLU A 232 9.45 12.16 3.75
N ILE A 233 10.09 11.02 3.41
CA ILE A 233 11.55 10.83 3.54
C ILE A 233 12.29 11.83 2.64
N SER A 234 11.84 11.99 1.40
CA SER A 234 12.55 12.81 0.38
C SER A 234 12.57 14.29 0.73
N ILE A 235 11.59 14.80 1.45
CA ILE A 235 11.46 16.23 1.77
C ILE A 235 11.97 16.57 3.16
N GLY A 236 12.08 15.58 4.03
CA GLY A 236 12.33 15.84 5.45
C GLY A 236 11.20 16.66 6.11
N THR A 237 9.94 16.27 5.87
CA THR A 237 8.78 16.88 6.55
C THR A 237 8.91 16.79 8.06
N LYS A 238 8.12 17.60 8.78
CA LYS A 238 8.05 17.49 10.25
C LYS A 238 7.07 16.42 10.72
N THR A 239 6.26 15.88 9.81
CA THR A 239 5.15 14.96 10.09
C THR A 239 5.27 13.68 9.28
N GLY A 240 4.51 12.65 9.64
CA GLY A 240 4.42 11.39 8.92
C GLY A 240 5.38 10.30 9.40
N LEU A 241 5.07 9.04 9.01
CA LEU A 241 5.86 7.85 9.35
C LEU A 241 7.21 7.82 8.64
N GLY A 242 7.28 8.28 7.38
CA GLY A 242 8.53 8.38 6.64
C GLY A 242 9.53 9.31 7.34
N ARG A 243 9.04 10.40 7.94
CA ARG A 243 9.88 11.27 8.78
C ARG A 243 10.38 10.56 10.02
N ALA A 244 9.53 9.81 10.71
CA ALA A 244 9.94 9.04 11.88
C ALA A 244 10.99 7.99 11.52
N ILE A 245 10.79 7.25 10.42
CA ILE A 245 11.75 6.29 9.89
C ILE A 245 13.10 6.97 9.60
N LEU A 246 13.10 8.10 8.92
CA LEU A 246 14.33 8.84 8.60
C LEU A 246 15.06 9.31 9.87
N GLU A 247 14.32 9.85 10.85
CA GLU A 247 14.88 10.34 12.10
C GLU A 247 15.52 9.20 12.93
N PHE A 248 14.85 8.06 13.05
CA PHE A 248 15.37 6.91 13.76
C PHE A 248 16.50 6.23 12.98
N ALA A 249 16.46 6.22 11.66
CA ALA A 249 17.58 5.73 10.83
C ALA A 249 18.86 6.55 11.05
N GLN A 250 18.75 7.86 11.23
CA GLN A 250 19.91 8.72 11.55
C GLN A 250 20.49 8.48 12.94
N ARG A 251 19.71 7.89 13.85
CA ARG A 251 20.08 7.56 15.23
C ARG A 251 20.13 6.05 15.49
N TYR A 252 20.25 5.28 14.43
CA TYR A 252 20.18 3.82 14.45
C TYR A 252 21.15 3.16 15.45
N ALA A 253 22.37 3.69 15.55
CA ALA A 253 23.38 3.15 16.47
C ALA A 253 23.02 3.27 17.98
N VAL A 254 22.03 4.13 18.31
CA VAL A 254 21.62 4.40 19.71
C VAL A 254 20.28 3.74 20.04
N TRP A 255 19.35 3.71 19.09
CA TRP A 255 18.01 3.17 19.28
C TRP A 255 17.55 2.38 18.05
N PRO A 256 18.18 1.23 17.75
CA PRO A 256 17.80 0.41 16.60
C PRO A 256 16.33 -0.04 16.67
N GLU A 257 15.81 -0.34 17.87
CA GLU A 257 14.45 -0.80 18.09
C GLU A 257 13.40 0.19 17.60
N ARG A 258 13.65 1.50 17.72
CA ARG A 258 12.74 2.58 17.26
C ARG A 258 12.60 2.61 15.75
N LEU A 259 13.71 2.35 15.04
CA LEU A 259 13.65 2.24 13.58
C LEU A 259 12.79 1.06 13.19
N TYR A 260 13.02 -0.12 13.75
CA TYR A 260 12.22 -1.31 13.46
C TYR A 260 10.75 -1.13 13.85
N ALA A 261 10.46 -0.54 15.01
CA ALA A 261 9.11 -0.22 15.44
C ALA A 261 8.40 0.71 14.45
N SER A 262 9.10 1.70 13.89
CA SER A 262 8.51 2.61 12.89
C SER A 262 8.24 1.94 11.54
N VAL A 263 9.11 1.00 11.11
CA VAL A 263 8.90 0.16 9.92
C VAL A 263 7.71 -0.77 10.12
N VAL A 264 7.58 -1.39 11.30
CA VAL A 264 6.40 -2.20 11.67
C VAL A 264 5.14 -1.32 11.65
N GLY A 265 5.21 -0.10 12.18
CA GLY A 265 4.10 0.87 12.11
C GLY A 265 3.67 1.17 10.68
N ALA A 266 4.61 1.33 9.75
CA ALA A 266 4.33 1.53 8.33
C ALA A 266 3.69 0.29 7.69
N ALA A 267 4.17 -0.91 8.02
CA ALA A 267 3.57 -2.17 7.55
C ALA A 267 2.13 -2.35 8.07
N VAL A 268 1.89 -2.04 9.35
CA VAL A 268 0.55 -2.06 9.95
C VAL A 268 -0.39 -1.07 9.25
N LEU A 269 0.08 0.14 8.94
CA LEU A 269 -0.71 1.12 8.18
C LEU A 269 -1.07 0.59 6.78
N GLY A 270 -0.11 -0.01 6.06
CA GLY A 270 -0.36 -0.64 4.75
C GLY A 270 -1.39 -1.76 4.83
N LEU A 271 -1.27 -2.65 5.83
CA LEU A 271 -2.24 -3.73 6.08
C LEU A 271 -3.64 -3.18 6.44
N PHE A 272 -3.70 -2.11 7.23
CA PHE A 272 -4.94 -1.45 7.59
C PHE A 272 -5.66 -0.91 6.35
N VAL A 273 -4.97 -0.18 5.48
CA VAL A 273 -5.54 0.38 4.24
C VAL A 273 -5.96 -0.73 3.29
N PHE A 274 -5.15 -1.79 3.12
CA PHE A 274 -5.52 -2.99 2.37
C PHE A 274 -6.78 -3.65 2.92
N GLY A 275 -6.87 -3.77 4.24
CA GLY A 275 -8.04 -4.33 4.94
C GLY A 275 -9.32 -3.52 4.70
N MET A 276 -9.23 -2.18 4.73
CA MET A 276 -10.34 -1.29 4.41
C MET A 276 -10.89 -1.52 3.00
N ILE A 277 -10.01 -1.58 1.99
CA ILE A 277 -10.43 -1.87 0.61
C ILE A 277 -11.00 -3.28 0.47
N SER A 278 -10.42 -4.26 1.17
CA SER A 278 -10.94 -5.64 1.18
C SER A 278 -12.34 -5.74 1.82
N LEU A 279 -12.59 -4.93 2.85
CA LEU A 279 -13.91 -4.83 3.46
C LEU A 279 -14.92 -4.18 2.52
N ALA A 280 -14.52 -3.07 1.86
CA ALA A 280 -15.36 -2.40 0.86
C ALA A 280 -15.71 -3.34 -0.30
N GLU A 281 -14.76 -4.14 -0.81
CA GLU A 281 -15.00 -5.17 -1.81
C GLU A 281 -16.08 -6.15 -1.37
N ARG A 282 -15.94 -6.73 -0.17
CA ARG A 282 -16.91 -7.70 0.35
C ARG A 282 -18.32 -7.11 0.46
N LEU A 283 -18.43 -5.84 0.85
CA LEU A 283 -19.72 -5.17 0.98
C LEU A 283 -20.37 -4.88 -0.39
N VAL A 284 -19.55 -4.52 -1.40
CA VAL A 284 -20.05 -4.18 -2.73
C VAL A 284 -20.38 -5.42 -3.56
N LEU A 285 -19.50 -6.45 -3.54
CA LEU A 285 -19.70 -7.65 -4.36
C LEU A 285 -20.81 -8.56 -3.81
N ARG A 286 -20.96 -8.70 -2.50
CA ARG A 286 -22.07 -9.49 -1.91
C ARG A 286 -23.44 -8.97 -2.31
N ARG A 287 -23.61 -7.64 -2.44
CA ARG A 287 -24.89 -7.07 -2.90
C ARG A 287 -25.22 -7.37 -4.36
N THR A 288 -24.21 -7.73 -5.16
CA THR A 288 -24.43 -8.03 -6.59
C THR A 288 -24.94 -9.47 -6.76
N ASP A 289 -24.51 -10.41 -5.95
CA ASP A 289 -24.97 -11.82 -5.99
C ASP A 289 -26.43 -11.96 -5.52
N GLU A 290 -26.88 -11.12 -4.58
CA GLU A 290 -28.27 -11.11 -4.08
C GLU A 290 -29.29 -10.51 -5.06
N VAL A 291 -28.84 -9.70 -6.03
CA VAL A 291 -29.71 -9.05 -7.03
C VAL A 291 -29.89 -9.91 -8.30
N VAL A 292 -29.02 -10.92 -8.48
CA VAL A 292 -29.01 -11.82 -9.67
C VAL A 292 -29.64 -13.18 -9.34
N ALA A 293 -29.88 -13.50 -8.07
CA ALA A 293 -30.60 -14.69 -7.58
C ALA A 293 -32.08 -14.35 -7.35
#